data_8811967b65997b165d1ba4b5bc6829e3
#
_entry.id   8811967b65997b165d1ba4b5bc6829e3
#
_cell.length_a   1.000
_cell.length_b   1.000
_cell.length_c   1.000
_cell.angle_alpha   90.00
_cell.angle_beta   90.00
_cell.angle_gamma   90.00
#
_symmetry.space_group_name_H-M   'P 1'
#
loop_
_entity.id
_entity.type
_entity.pdbx_description
1 polymer ?
#
loop_
_entity_poly.entity_id
_entity_poly.type
_entity_poly.pdbx_seq_one_letter_code
_entity_poly.pdbx_strand_id
1 'polypeptide(L)'
;CIRDRSVLGAWLGWTLLAGELPFIVAKDGLFPKWFAKENNNGAPVNSLLITNILVQIFLISMVFTQSAYQFAFSLAASAILYPYMFSAFYQVKYTIEHKQAATPKQWIIGILASVYAIWLVYASGIDYLLLTMLLYIPGLIVYANVQKNNKTRLTRVDYIFFIIIVILAVIGLIRLCSGAINVF
;
A
#
# COMPACT_ATOMS: atom_id res chain seq x y z
N CYS A 1 23.55 6.94 21.77
CA CYS A 1 22.37 7.27 22.64
C CYS A 1 21.27 8.12 21.97
N ILE A 2 21.58 9.25 21.28
CA ILE A 2 20.52 10.08 20.63
C ILE A 2 19.93 9.31 19.44
N ARG A 3 20.77 8.72 18.59
CA ARG A 3 20.38 7.93 17.43
C ARG A 3 19.48 6.75 17.82
N ASP A 4 19.79 6.06 18.91
CA ASP A 4 19.01 4.89 19.35
C ASP A 4 17.62 5.29 19.85
N ARG A 5 17.50 6.42 20.54
CA ARG A 5 16.20 6.96 20.97
C ARG A 5 15.33 7.38 19.79
N SER A 6 15.92 7.97 18.75
CA SER A 6 15.19 8.35 17.54
C SER A 6 14.70 7.13 16.77
N VAL A 7 15.51 6.08 16.67
CA VAL A 7 15.12 4.82 16.01
C VAL A 7 13.99 4.13 16.75
N LEU A 8 14.06 4.04 18.09
CA LEU A 8 13.00 3.44 18.89
C LEU A 8 11.67 4.20 18.77
N GLY A 9 11.72 5.54 18.78
CA GLY A 9 10.52 6.36 18.58
C GLY A 9 9.89 6.18 17.21
N ALA A 10 10.73 6.16 16.15
CA ALA A 10 10.27 5.92 14.80
C ALA A 10 9.68 4.50 14.65
N TRP A 11 10.33 3.49 15.21
CA TRP A 11 9.84 2.11 15.18
C TRP A 11 8.48 1.96 15.84
N LEU A 12 8.29 2.56 17.02
CA LEU A 12 7.00 2.55 17.71
C LEU A 12 5.90 3.18 16.82
N GLY A 13 6.17 4.37 16.26
CA GLY A 13 5.21 5.05 15.39
C GLY A 13 4.82 4.24 14.16
N TRP A 14 5.80 3.66 13.47
CA TRP A 14 5.55 2.81 12.30
C TRP A 14 4.82 1.51 12.66
N THR A 15 5.12 0.90 13.80
CA THR A 15 4.42 -0.32 14.26
C THR A 15 2.95 -0.05 14.55
N LEU A 16 2.66 1.07 15.22
CA LEU A 16 1.28 1.48 15.49
C LEU A 16 0.52 1.78 14.19
N LEU A 17 1.12 2.56 13.29
CA LEU A 17 0.51 2.87 12.00
C LEU A 17 0.24 1.61 11.16
N ALA A 18 1.19 0.67 11.12
CA ALA A 18 1.03 -0.59 10.39
C ALA A 18 -0.08 -1.47 10.96
N GLY A 19 -0.33 -1.42 12.28
CA GLY A 19 -1.45 -2.12 12.91
C GLY A 19 -2.78 -1.39 12.73
N GLU A 20 -2.79 -0.06 12.70
CA GLU A 20 -4.00 0.74 12.60
C GLU A 20 -4.63 0.71 11.19
N LEU A 21 -3.81 0.71 10.14
CA LEU A 21 -4.32 0.71 8.76
C LEU A 21 -5.25 -0.48 8.45
N PRO A 22 -4.89 -1.76 8.67
CA PRO A 22 -5.78 -2.89 8.43
C PRO A 22 -7.05 -2.83 9.31
N PHE A 23 -6.94 -2.28 10.52
CA PHE A 23 -8.05 -2.10 11.43
C PHE A 23 -9.09 -1.10 10.90
N ILE A 24 -8.66 0.08 10.45
CA ILE A 24 -9.55 1.10 9.88
C ILE A 24 -10.25 0.54 8.63
N VAL A 25 -9.49 -0.07 7.72
CA VAL A 25 -10.02 -0.68 6.50
C VAL A 25 -11.03 -1.80 6.81
N ALA A 26 -10.84 -2.54 7.92
CA ALA A 26 -11.79 -3.55 8.37
C ALA A 26 -13.06 -2.92 8.98
N LYS A 27 -12.94 -1.80 9.68
CA LYS A 27 -14.11 -1.02 10.17
C LYS A 27 -14.95 -0.49 9.01
N ASP A 28 -14.32 -0.05 7.94
CA ASP A 28 -15.00 0.40 6.72
C ASP A 28 -15.62 -0.76 5.90
N GLY A 29 -15.47 -2.00 6.36
CA GLY A 29 -16.05 -3.17 5.71
C GLY A 29 -15.33 -3.65 4.46
N LEU A 30 -14.12 -3.13 4.19
CA LEU A 30 -13.29 -3.49 3.04
C LEU A 30 -12.29 -4.62 3.34
N PHE A 31 -12.15 -4.98 4.63
CA PHE A 31 -11.28 -6.05 5.11
C PHE A 31 -12.03 -7.00 6.03
N PRO A 32 -11.51 -8.23 6.32
CA PRO A 32 -12.19 -9.17 7.20
C PRO A 32 -12.47 -8.59 8.58
N LYS A 33 -13.70 -8.76 9.08
CA LYS A 33 -14.16 -8.24 10.38
C LYS A 33 -13.28 -8.64 11.57
N TRP A 34 -12.53 -9.72 11.42
CA TRP A 34 -11.59 -10.18 12.43
C TRP A 34 -10.50 -9.16 12.77
N PHE A 35 -10.06 -8.35 11.77
CA PHE A 35 -9.11 -7.25 11.96
C PHE A 35 -9.71 -6.05 12.70
N ALA A 36 -11.04 -5.90 12.70
CA ALA A 36 -11.74 -4.83 13.41
C ALA A 36 -11.94 -5.10 14.90
N LYS A 37 -11.41 -6.23 15.43
CA LYS A 37 -11.58 -6.59 16.83
C LYS A 37 -10.64 -5.77 17.71
N GLU A 38 -11.23 -5.10 18.71
CA GLU A 38 -10.54 -4.32 19.74
C GLU A 38 -10.48 -5.09 21.07
N ASN A 39 -9.50 -4.77 21.90
CA ASN A 39 -9.48 -5.19 23.28
C ASN A 39 -10.28 -4.22 24.18
N ASN A 40 -10.35 -4.50 25.49
CA ASN A 40 -11.06 -3.65 26.45
C ASN A 40 -10.52 -2.22 26.54
N ASN A 41 -9.31 -1.97 26.05
CA ASN A 41 -8.67 -0.65 26.04
C ASN A 41 -8.74 0.05 24.66
N GLY A 42 -9.51 -0.50 23.69
CA GLY A 42 -9.66 0.06 22.35
C GLY A 42 -8.50 -0.19 21.40
N ALA A 43 -7.55 -1.08 21.74
CA ALA A 43 -6.42 -1.38 20.85
C ALA A 43 -6.76 -2.50 19.85
N PRO A 44 -6.33 -2.39 18.56
CA PRO A 44 -6.59 -3.35 17.51
C PRO A 44 -5.65 -4.57 17.60
N VAL A 45 -5.86 -5.44 18.58
CA VAL A 45 -4.94 -6.53 18.94
C VAL A 45 -4.68 -7.48 17.77
N ASN A 46 -5.72 -7.88 17.06
CA ASN A 46 -5.58 -8.85 15.96
C ASN A 46 -4.79 -8.27 14.79
N SER A 47 -5.02 -7.01 14.47
CA SER A 47 -4.28 -6.29 13.42
C SER A 47 -2.81 -6.16 13.78
N LEU A 48 -2.50 -5.71 15.01
CA LEU A 48 -1.14 -5.59 15.52
C LEU A 48 -0.42 -6.95 15.56
N LEU A 49 -1.11 -8.01 15.97
CA LEU A 49 -0.52 -9.35 16.08
C LEU A 49 -0.11 -9.89 14.70
N ILE A 50 -0.99 -9.81 13.70
CA ILE A 50 -0.65 -10.25 12.33
C ILE A 50 0.48 -9.42 11.75
N THR A 51 0.42 -8.10 11.89
CA THR A 51 1.48 -7.22 11.39
C THR A 51 2.83 -7.59 12.00
N ASN A 52 2.87 -7.80 13.32
CA ASN A 52 4.10 -8.22 13.99
C ASN A 52 4.58 -9.60 13.53
N ILE A 53 3.70 -10.58 13.36
CA ILE A 53 4.08 -11.91 12.83
C ILE A 53 4.69 -11.77 11.42
N LEU A 54 4.09 -10.99 10.54
CA LEU A 54 4.62 -10.76 9.19
C LEU A 54 6.01 -10.09 9.25
N VAL A 55 6.19 -9.10 10.12
CA VAL A 55 7.49 -8.47 10.35
C VAL A 55 8.53 -9.48 10.84
N GLN A 56 8.16 -10.36 11.78
CA GLN A 56 9.08 -11.39 12.29
C GLN A 56 9.48 -12.40 11.22
N ILE A 57 8.52 -12.89 10.42
CA ILE A 57 8.81 -13.77 9.27
C ILE A 57 9.79 -13.10 8.33
N PHE A 58 9.57 -11.80 8.03
CA PHE A 58 10.46 -11.04 7.18
C PHE A 58 11.86 -10.89 7.78
N LEU A 59 11.98 -10.54 9.07
CA LEU A 59 13.27 -10.42 9.75
C LEU A 59 14.05 -11.76 9.75
N ILE A 60 13.34 -12.88 9.96
CA ILE A 60 13.96 -14.20 9.86
C ILE A 60 14.49 -14.47 8.46
N SER A 61 13.75 -14.10 7.41
CA SER A 61 14.20 -14.27 6.03
C SER A 61 15.46 -13.49 5.69
N MET A 62 15.67 -12.33 6.33
CA MET A 62 16.87 -11.51 6.15
C MET A 62 18.15 -12.16 6.68
N VAL A 63 18.04 -13.06 7.67
CA VAL A 63 19.20 -13.80 8.21
C VAL A 63 19.81 -14.70 7.15
N PHE A 64 19.01 -15.18 6.21
CA PHE A 64 19.45 -16.09 5.16
C PHE A 64 20.00 -15.37 3.91
N THR A 65 19.62 -14.12 3.67
CA THR A 65 20.00 -13.41 2.43
C THR A 65 20.14 -11.91 2.66
N GLN A 66 21.36 -11.38 2.54
CA GLN A 66 21.62 -9.94 2.72
C GLN A 66 20.96 -9.06 1.63
N SER A 67 20.84 -9.57 0.41
CA SER A 67 20.15 -8.88 -0.70
C SER A 67 18.64 -8.76 -0.49
N ALA A 68 18.03 -9.65 0.32
CA ALA A 68 16.60 -9.61 0.64
C ALA A 68 16.17 -8.27 1.28
N TYR A 69 17.03 -7.65 2.07
CA TYR A 69 16.73 -6.35 2.68
C TYR A 69 16.58 -5.25 1.62
N GLN A 70 17.55 -5.13 0.71
CA GLN A 70 17.51 -4.09 -0.32
C GLN A 70 16.34 -4.28 -1.26
N PHE A 71 16.07 -5.52 -1.65
CA PHE A 71 14.91 -5.87 -2.47
C PHE A 71 13.59 -5.50 -1.80
N ALA A 72 13.39 -5.91 -0.55
CA ALA A 72 12.17 -5.61 0.18
C ALA A 72 12.01 -4.11 0.48
N PHE A 73 13.10 -3.40 0.77
CA PHE A 73 13.07 -1.95 0.93
C PHE A 73 12.64 -1.25 -0.36
N SER A 74 13.21 -1.63 -1.50
CA SER A 74 12.85 -1.07 -2.81
C SER A 74 11.41 -1.38 -3.19
N LEU A 75 10.95 -2.62 -2.90
CA LEU A 75 9.57 -3.03 -3.14
C LEU A 75 8.58 -2.25 -2.26
N ALA A 76 8.88 -2.09 -0.98
CA ALA A 76 8.05 -1.33 -0.06
C ALA A 76 8.00 0.17 -0.44
N ALA A 77 9.14 0.75 -0.82
CA ALA A 77 9.23 2.13 -1.30
C ALA A 77 8.40 2.33 -2.58
N SER A 78 8.42 1.38 -3.51
CA SER A 78 7.61 1.43 -4.73
C SER A 78 6.12 1.25 -4.44
N ALA A 79 5.77 0.38 -3.50
CA ALA A 79 4.38 0.13 -3.12
C ALA A 79 3.68 1.37 -2.57
N ILE A 80 4.38 2.17 -1.76
CA ILE A 80 3.79 3.36 -1.15
C ILE A 80 3.51 4.50 -2.16
N LEU A 81 4.14 4.48 -3.33
CA LEU A 81 3.95 5.52 -4.34
C LEU A 81 2.54 5.53 -4.93
N TYR A 82 1.89 4.36 -5.08
CA TYR A 82 0.54 4.26 -5.63
C TYR A 82 -0.51 4.97 -4.77
N PRO A 83 -0.62 4.72 -3.46
CA PRO A 83 -1.52 5.46 -2.59
C PRO A 83 -1.28 6.97 -2.64
N TYR A 84 -0.03 7.41 -2.66
CA TYR A 84 0.29 8.84 -2.77
C TYR A 84 -0.13 9.45 -4.10
N MET A 85 0.07 8.73 -5.20
CA MET A 85 -0.39 9.16 -6.52
C MET A 85 -1.92 9.30 -6.56
N PHE A 86 -2.65 8.30 -6.05
CA PHE A 86 -4.11 8.37 -5.98
C PHE A 86 -4.60 9.48 -5.06
N SER A 87 -3.93 9.73 -3.94
CA SER A 87 -4.24 10.84 -3.04
C SER A 87 -4.05 12.19 -3.73
N ALA A 88 -2.99 12.36 -4.51
CA ALA A 88 -2.75 13.58 -5.29
C ALA A 88 -3.84 13.79 -6.36
N PHE A 89 -4.23 12.73 -7.09
CA PHE A 89 -5.31 12.80 -8.07
C PHE A 89 -6.67 13.08 -7.41
N TYR A 90 -6.92 12.50 -6.24
CA TYR A 90 -8.12 12.78 -5.48
C TYR A 90 -8.19 14.24 -5.05
N GLN A 91 -7.07 14.85 -4.64
CA GLN A 91 -7.00 16.27 -4.30
C GLN A 91 -7.42 17.15 -5.51
N VAL A 92 -6.95 16.83 -6.72
CA VAL A 92 -7.36 17.55 -7.94
C VAL A 92 -8.85 17.36 -8.22
N LYS A 93 -9.34 16.11 -8.13
CA LYS A 93 -10.78 15.81 -8.31
C LYS A 93 -11.64 16.57 -7.32
N TYR A 94 -11.28 16.55 -6.03
CA TYR A 94 -12.00 17.27 -4.98
C TYR A 94 -12.05 18.78 -5.25
N THR A 95 -10.94 19.35 -5.71
CA THR A 95 -10.86 20.77 -6.09
C THR A 95 -11.76 21.09 -7.30
N ILE A 96 -11.89 20.16 -8.25
CA ILE A 96 -12.81 20.29 -9.40
C ILE A 96 -14.28 20.26 -8.96
N GLU A 97 -14.63 19.37 -8.06
CA GLU A 97 -16.00 19.21 -7.57
C GLU A 97 -16.45 20.41 -6.70
N HIS A 98 -15.53 21.02 -5.94
CA HIS A 98 -15.78 22.12 -5.03
C HIS A 98 -15.23 23.46 -5.54
N LYS A 99 -15.36 23.76 -6.84
CA LYS A 99 -14.79 24.95 -7.50
C LYS A 99 -15.13 26.29 -6.81
N GLN A 100 -16.33 26.41 -6.24
CA GLN A 100 -16.79 27.65 -5.58
C GLN A 100 -16.07 27.95 -4.25
N ALA A 101 -15.57 26.91 -3.58
CA ALA A 101 -14.83 27.01 -2.31
C ALA A 101 -13.31 26.85 -2.49
N ALA A 102 -12.85 26.50 -3.70
CA ALA A 102 -11.47 26.17 -3.98
C ALA A 102 -10.60 27.41 -4.11
N THR A 103 -9.58 27.49 -3.27
CA THR A 103 -8.57 28.56 -3.35
C THR A 103 -7.58 28.28 -4.47
N PRO A 104 -7.05 29.33 -5.18
CA PRO A 104 -6.02 29.15 -6.22
C PRO A 104 -4.80 28.33 -5.75
N LYS A 105 -4.44 28.46 -4.47
CA LYS A 105 -3.37 27.66 -3.85
C LYS A 105 -3.64 26.15 -3.90
N GLN A 106 -4.88 25.72 -3.68
CA GLN A 106 -5.26 24.30 -3.72
C GLN A 106 -5.11 23.71 -5.13
N TRP A 107 -5.41 24.49 -6.16
CA TRP A 107 -5.18 24.12 -7.55
C TRP A 107 -3.70 23.90 -7.84
N ILE A 108 -2.87 24.87 -7.47
CA ILE A 108 -1.42 24.80 -7.69
C ILE A 108 -0.83 23.60 -6.95
N ILE A 109 -1.18 23.41 -5.67
CA ILE A 109 -0.67 22.30 -4.87
C ILE A 109 -1.12 20.95 -5.45
N GLY A 110 -2.39 20.80 -5.81
CA GLY A 110 -2.92 19.55 -6.38
C GLY A 110 -2.25 19.17 -7.71
N ILE A 111 -2.06 20.14 -8.61
CA ILE A 111 -1.40 19.92 -9.90
C ILE A 111 0.09 19.56 -9.68
N LEU A 112 0.82 20.34 -8.87
CA LEU A 112 2.23 20.07 -8.58
C LEU A 112 2.42 18.71 -7.91
N ALA A 113 1.57 18.36 -6.94
CA ALA A 113 1.61 17.06 -6.28
C ALA A 113 1.36 15.91 -7.28
N SER A 114 0.42 16.07 -8.20
CA SER A 114 0.12 15.07 -9.22
C SER A 114 1.26 14.88 -10.21
N VAL A 115 1.85 15.98 -10.71
CA VAL A 115 3.03 15.93 -11.59
C VAL A 115 4.22 15.28 -10.90
N TYR A 116 4.47 15.68 -9.64
CA TYR A 116 5.55 15.10 -8.84
C TYR A 116 5.33 13.60 -8.56
N ALA A 117 4.10 13.19 -8.25
CA ALA A 117 3.77 11.79 -8.04
C ALA A 117 3.98 10.92 -9.29
N ILE A 118 3.59 11.41 -10.46
CA ILE A 118 3.85 10.73 -11.74
C ILE A 118 5.35 10.61 -11.99
N TRP A 119 6.10 11.68 -11.74
CA TRP A 119 7.56 11.66 -11.89
C TRP A 119 8.22 10.67 -10.93
N LEU A 120 7.78 10.60 -9.66
CA LEU A 120 8.27 9.62 -8.69
C LEU A 120 7.99 8.18 -9.11
N VAL A 121 6.79 7.91 -9.63
CA VAL A 121 6.44 6.59 -10.15
C VAL A 121 7.36 6.20 -11.31
N TYR A 122 7.62 7.13 -12.23
CA TYR A 122 8.59 6.90 -13.31
C TYR A 122 10.02 6.68 -12.80
N ALA A 123 10.47 7.48 -11.84
CA ALA A 123 11.82 7.42 -11.26
C ALA A 123 12.07 6.17 -10.40
N SER A 124 11.02 5.57 -9.82
CA SER A 124 11.11 4.35 -9.01
C SER A 124 11.56 3.11 -9.79
N GLY A 125 11.47 3.16 -11.12
CA GLY A 125 11.82 2.02 -11.99
C GLY A 125 10.63 1.09 -12.25
N ILE A 126 10.44 0.75 -13.51
CA ILE A 126 9.28 -0.03 -13.98
C ILE A 126 9.26 -1.43 -13.36
N ASP A 127 10.42 -2.03 -13.11
CA ASP A 127 10.53 -3.41 -12.62
C ASP A 127 9.99 -3.57 -11.20
N TYR A 128 10.35 -2.67 -10.29
CA TYR A 128 9.81 -2.68 -8.92
C TYR A 128 8.32 -2.33 -8.88
N LEU A 129 7.86 -1.46 -9.77
CA LEU A 129 6.44 -1.14 -9.91
C LEU A 129 5.63 -2.37 -10.35
N LEU A 130 6.12 -3.13 -11.31
CA LEU A 130 5.47 -4.37 -11.76
C LEU A 130 5.45 -5.45 -10.67
N LEU A 131 6.56 -5.60 -9.93
CA LEU A 131 6.62 -6.53 -8.79
C LEU A 131 5.66 -6.13 -7.67
N THR A 132 5.47 -4.83 -7.45
CA THR A 132 4.49 -4.34 -6.49
C THR A 132 3.06 -4.73 -6.87
N MET A 133 2.72 -4.76 -8.16
CA MET A 133 1.40 -5.23 -8.61
C MET A 133 1.17 -6.70 -8.23
N LEU A 134 2.21 -7.53 -8.26
CA LEU A 134 2.12 -8.91 -7.80
C LEU A 134 1.79 -8.99 -6.30
N LEU A 135 2.37 -8.07 -5.50
CA LEU A 135 2.10 -7.99 -4.07
C LEU A 135 0.65 -7.56 -3.76
N TYR A 136 0.00 -6.83 -4.66
CA TYR A 136 -1.41 -6.44 -4.49
C TYR A 136 -2.41 -7.56 -4.78
N ILE A 137 -2.04 -8.65 -5.47
CA ILE A 137 -2.96 -9.76 -5.79
C ILE A 137 -3.62 -10.36 -4.53
N PRO A 138 -2.89 -10.71 -3.44
CA PRO A 138 -3.51 -11.19 -2.21
C PRO A 138 -4.53 -10.20 -1.65
N GLY A 139 -4.23 -8.90 -1.70
CA GLY A 139 -5.15 -7.84 -1.28
C GLY A 139 -6.44 -7.81 -2.10
N LEU A 140 -6.36 -7.99 -3.43
CA LEU A 140 -7.53 -8.08 -4.30
C LEU A 140 -8.41 -9.28 -3.97
N ILE A 141 -7.81 -10.43 -3.67
CA ILE A 141 -8.53 -11.65 -3.29
C ILE A 141 -9.29 -11.43 -1.98
N VAL A 142 -8.63 -10.83 -0.99
CA VAL A 142 -9.26 -10.48 0.29
C VAL A 142 -10.41 -9.50 0.09
N TYR A 143 -10.20 -8.43 -0.68
CA TYR A 143 -11.23 -7.45 -0.99
C TYR A 143 -12.44 -8.08 -1.70
N ALA A 144 -12.23 -8.91 -2.74
CA ALA A 144 -13.28 -9.58 -3.45
C ALA A 144 -14.11 -10.52 -2.55
N ASN A 145 -13.45 -11.27 -1.65
CA ASN A 145 -14.12 -12.14 -0.69
C ASN A 145 -14.97 -11.35 0.32
N VAL A 146 -14.46 -10.24 0.81
CA VAL A 146 -15.19 -9.39 1.78
C VAL A 146 -16.41 -8.75 1.12
N GLN A 147 -16.28 -8.24 -0.10
CA GLN A 147 -17.39 -7.67 -0.86
C GLN A 147 -18.47 -8.70 -1.14
N LYS A 148 -18.09 -9.94 -1.50
CA LYS A 148 -19.02 -11.04 -1.68
C LYS A 148 -19.79 -11.34 -0.39
N ASN A 149 -19.12 -11.38 0.75
CA ASN A 149 -19.72 -11.65 2.07
C ASN A 149 -20.65 -10.53 2.53
N ASN A 150 -20.32 -9.29 2.22
CA ASN A 150 -21.13 -8.12 2.56
C ASN A 150 -22.30 -7.90 1.58
N LYS A 151 -22.48 -8.79 0.57
CA LYS A 151 -23.47 -8.65 -0.50
C LYS A 151 -23.42 -7.32 -1.27
N THR A 152 -22.30 -6.62 -1.20
CA THR A 152 -22.07 -5.39 -1.94
C THR A 152 -21.62 -5.75 -3.34
N ARG A 153 -22.29 -5.19 -4.36
CA ARG A 153 -21.91 -5.45 -5.75
C ARG A 153 -20.65 -4.67 -6.11
N LEU A 154 -19.67 -5.37 -6.67
CA LEU A 154 -18.50 -4.75 -7.27
C LEU A 154 -18.96 -3.79 -8.38
N THR A 155 -18.43 -2.58 -8.35
CA THR A 155 -18.69 -1.55 -9.37
C THR A 155 -17.94 -1.89 -10.66
N ARG A 156 -18.39 -1.41 -11.81
CA ARG A 156 -17.67 -1.60 -13.08
C ARG A 156 -16.21 -1.09 -13.00
N VAL A 157 -16.00 -0.05 -12.22
CA VAL A 157 -14.67 0.52 -11.97
C VAL A 157 -13.76 -0.46 -11.24
N ASP A 158 -14.28 -1.21 -10.24
CA ASP A 158 -13.51 -2.22 -9.50
C ASP A 158 -13.02 -3.33 -10.43
N TYR A 159 -13.88 -3.81 -11.35
CA TYR A 159 -13.48 -4.81 -12.35
C TYR A 159 -12.37 -4.31 -13.28
N ILE A 160 -12.43 -3.05 -13.71
CA ILE A 160 -11.39 -2.45 -14.55
C ILE A 160 -10.06 -2.41 -13.79
N PHE A 161 -10.07 -1.95 -12.52
CA PHE A 161 -8.86 -1.93 -11.70
C PHE A 161 -8.30 -3.34 -11.45
N PHE A 162 -9.16 -4.33 -11.21
CA PHE A 162 -8.75 -5.72 -11.05
C PHE A 162 -8.03 -6.24 -12.29
N ILE A 163 -8.61 -6.02 -13.45
CA ILE A 163 -8.03 -6.46 -14.73
C ILE A 163 -6.68 -5.78 -14.96
N ILE A 164 -6.57 -4.48 -14.72
CA ILE A 164 -5.31 -3.74 -14.88
C ILE A 164 -4.22 -4.29 -13.95
N ILE A 165 -4.53 -4.48 -12.66
CA ILE A 165 -3.57 -4.99 -11.68
C ILE A 165 -3.12 -6.41 -12.06
N VAL A 166 -4.05 -7.28 -12.46
CA VAL A 166 -3.71 -8.66 -12.86
C VAL A 166 -2.85 -8.67 -14.12
N ILE A 167 -3.16 -7.86 -15.13
CA ILE A 167 -2.35 -7.76 -16.35
C ILE A 167 -0.93 -7.28 -16.02
N LEU A 168 -0.79 -6.23 -15.22
CA LEU A 168 0.51 -5.71 -14.82
C LEU A 168 1.30 -6.71 -13.98
N ALA A 169 0.62 -7.44 -13.09
CA ALA A 169 1.24 -8.51 -12.30
C ALA A 169 1.74 -9.67 -13.17
N VAL A 170 0.96 -10.08 -14.18
CA VAL A 170 1.39 -11.13 -15.14
C VAL A 170 2.61 -10.67 -15.94
N ILE A 171 2.63 -9.40 -16.39
CA ILE A 171 3.80 -8.83 -17.09
C ILE A 171 5.02 -8.84 -16.15
N GLY A 172 4.83 -8.47 -14.88
CA GLY A 172 5.89 -8.51 -13.87
C GLY A 172 6.45 -9.92 -13.65
N LEU A 173 5.57 -10.92 -13.56
CA LEU A 173 5.96 -12.35 -13.47
C LEU A 173 6.75 -12.82 -14.69
N ILE A 174 6.29 -12.48 -15.90
CA ILE A 174 6.98 -12.85 -17.13
C ILE A 174 8.38 -12.25 -17.16
N ARG A 175 8.53 -10.97 -16.80
CA ARG A 175 9.84 -10.30 -16.74
C ARG A 175 10.75 -10.88 -15.66
N LEU A 176 10.18 -11.28 -14.52
CA LEU A 176 10.92 -11.97 -13.46
C LEU A 176 11.44 -13.34 -13.94
N CYS A 177 10.57 -14.14 -14.56
CA CYS A 177 10.93 -15.47 -15.08
C CYS A 177 11.90 -15.41 -16.28
N SER A 178 11.85 -14.35 -17.08
CA SER A 178 12.79 -14.15 -18.21
C SER A 178 14.17 -13.66 -17.78
N GLY A 179 14.39 -13.44 -16.47
CA GLY A 179 15.67 -12.93 -15.95
C GLY A 179 15.94 -11.46 -16.29
N ALA A 180 14.94 -10.75 -16.82
CA ALA A 180 15.06 -9.32 -17.13
C ALA A 180 15.13 -8.45 -15.88
N ILE A 181 14.68 -8.97 -14.73
CA ILE A 181 14.74 -8.31 -13.42
C ILE A 181 15.79 -9.07 -12.59
N ASN A 182 16.94 -8.46 -12.36
CA ASN A 182 17.92 -8.99 -11.41
C ASN A 182 17.45 -8.67 -9.99
N VAL A 183 16.97 -9.70 -9.31
CA VAL A 183 16.50 -9.59 -7.91
C VAL A 183 17.64 -9.82 -6.91
N PHE A 184 18.77 -10.40 -7.37
CA PHE A 184 19.94 -10.76 -6.57
C PHE A 184 21.24 -10.23 -7.18
#